data_d6ef8e5ce0cd1d28b1f332eb88ed6a46
#
_entry.id   d6ef8e5ce0cd1d28b1f332eb88ed6a46
#
_cell.length_a   1.000
_cell.length_b   1.000
_cell.length_c   1.000
_cell.angle_alpha   90.00
_cell.angle_beta   90.00
_cell.angle_gamma   90.00
#
_symmetry.space_group_name_H-M   'P 1'
#
loop_
_entity.id
_entity.type
_entity.pdbx_description
1 polymer ?
#
loop_
_entity_poly.entity_id
_entity_poly.type
_entity_poly.pdbx_seq_one_letter_code
_entity_poly.pdbx_strand_id
1 'polypeptide(L)'
;KQSFSCTTGKKTGDKLREGDLKTPNGVYWLFKSWSGLELAEYFGKAANVYGVGSFELTYPNYLDLVLYGKNGDGIWIHGTSEGDPVATRGCISVSNPDFLELSQFVTLASTPVIIKEEVRFVNAQERNQKQQALLAFVELWKRAWESDDVEHYLSFYSEKFRTGGSTYKSWA
;
A
#
# COMPACT_ATOMS: atom_id res chain seq x y z
N LYS A 1 18.07 -7.27 -8.29
CA LYS A 1 17.51 -6.58 -7.12
C LYS A 1 18.13 -5.20 -7.05
N GLN A 2 17.31 -4.19 -7.13
CA GLN A 2 17.72 -2.78 -7.04
C GLN A 2 17.31 -2.20 -5.69
N SER A 3 18.03 -1.18 -5.23
CA SER A 3 17.73 -0.45 -4.01
C SER A 3 17.87 1.04 -4.27
N PHE A 4 16.91 1.81 -3.81
CA PHE A 4 16.87 3.26 -3.93
C PHE A 4 16.80 3.87 -2.54
N SER A 5 17.54 4.95 -2.30
CA SER A 5 17.39 5.73 -1.08
C SER A 5 16.08 6.50 -1.10
N CYS A 6 15.33 6.46 -0.01
CA CYS A 6 14.08 7.20 0.09
C CYS A 6 13.94 7.84 1.46
N THR A 7 13.11 8.86 1.53
CA THR A 7 12.59 9.41 2.79
C THR A 7 11.08 9.24 2.86
N THR A 8 10.56 9.25 4.06
CA THR A 8 9.15 9.05 4.37
C THR A 8 8.62 10.19 5.24
N GLY A 9 7.48 10.02 5.87
CA GLY A 9 6.91 11.01 6.77
C GLY A 9 7.86 11.43 7.90
N LYS A 10 7.74 12.68 8.34
CA LYS A 10 8.58 13.27 9.41
C LYS A 10 8.49 12.56 10.75
N LYS A 11 7.43 11.76 10.97
CA LYS A 11 7.21 10.99 12.19
C LYS A 11 7.20 9.49 11.90
N THR A 12 7.74 8.72 12.79
CA THR A 12 7.76 7.24 12.73
C THR A 12 6.43 6.64 13.14
N GLY A 13 6.23 5.36 12.80
CA GLY A 13 5.03 4.59 13.08
C GLY A 13 3.95 4.71 12.00
N ASP A 14 2.89 3.94 12.15
CA ASP A 14 1.82 3.84 11.15
C ASP A 14 0.97 5.12 11.07
N LYS A 15 0.60 5.51 9.85
CA LYS A 15 -0.32 6.62 9.59
C LYS A 15 -1.74 6.20 9.95
N LEU A 16 -2.37 6.98 10.85
CA LEU A 16 -3.74 6.73 11.28
C LEU A 16 -4.71 7.82 10.81
N ARG A 17 -4.24 9.05 10.62
CA ARG A 17 -5.08 10.19 10.26
C ARG A 17 -4.36 11.21 9.41
N GLU A 18 -5.12 12.04 8.74
CA GLU A 18 -4.59 13.17 8.01
C GLU A 18 -3.78 14.10 8.93
N GLY A 19 -2.69 14.65 8.41
CA GLY A 19 -1.83 15.60 9.13
C GLY A 19 -0.94 15.00 10.21
N ASP A 20 -0.94 13.70 10.45
CA ASP A 20 -0.08 13.05 11.46
C ASP A 20 1.41 12.96 11.07
N LEU A 21 1.75 13.34 9.84
CA LEU A 21 3.11 13.36 9.28
C LEU A 21 3.78 11.99 9.19
N LYS A 22 2.99 10.93 9.15
CA LYS A 22 3.46 9.54 9.06
C LYS A 22 3.17 8.94 7.70
N THR A 23 3.94 7.91 7.32
CA THR A 23 3.68 7.06 6.17
C THR A 23 2.89 5.83 6.62
N PRO A 24 1.87 5.38 5.89
CA PRO A 24 1.08 4.24 6.33
C PRO A 24 1.83 2.92 6.17
N ASN A 25 1.67 2.02 7.14
CA ASN A 25 2.05 0.62 6.99
C ASN A 25 0.93 -0.15 6.26
N GLY A 26 1.28 -0.94 5.27
CA GLY A 26 0.28 -1.71 4.51
C GLY A 26 0.81 -2.26 3.19
N VAL A 27 -0.11 -2.79 2.41
CA VAL A 27 0.10 -3.22 1.03
C VAL A 27 -0.84 -2.41 0.15
N TYR A 28 -0.24 -1.68 -0.78
CA TYR A 28 -0.95 -0.77 -1.67
C TYR A 28 -0.60 -1.08 -3.12
N TRP A 29 -1.34 -0.50 -4.05
CA TRP A 29 -1.07 -0.56 -5.48
C TRP A 29 -0.78 0.84 -5.99
N LEU A 30 0.06 0.92 -7.02
CA LEU A 30 0.23 2.15 -7.78
C LEU A 30 -0.88 2.22 -8.82
N PHE A 31 -1.78 3.20 -8.71
CA PHE A 31 -2.96 3.24 -9.59
C PHE A 31 -2.97 4.41 -10.57
N LYS A 32 -2.19 5.45 -10.31
CA LYS A 32 -2.08 6.63 -11.16
C LYS A 32 -0.65 7.15 -11.19
N SER A 33 -0.23 7.64 -12.34
CA SER A 33 1.03 8.36 -12.52
C SER A 33 0.77 9.79 -12.94
N TRP A 34 1.68 10.67 -12.56
CA TRP A 34 1.74 12.05 -12.99
C TRP A 34 3.14 12.35 -13.50
N SER A 35 3.24 12.95 -14.66
CA SER A 35 4.48 13.57 -15.14
C SER A 35 4.72 14.92 -14.45
N GLY A 36 5.95 15.41 -14.47
CA GLY A 36 6.27 16.73 -13.93
C GLY A 36 5.47 17.86 -14.61
N LEU A 37 5.13 17.72 -15.89
CA LEU A 37 4.30 18.69 -16.62
C LEU A 37 2.86 18.70 -16.10
N GLU A 38 2.23 17.54 -15.97
CA GLU A 38 0.87 17.41 -15.41
C GLU A 38 0.79 17.94 -13.99
N LEU A 39 1.81 17.65 -13.17
CA LEU A 39 1.92 18.20 -11.80
C LEU A 39 2.01 19.72 -11.82
N ALA A 40 2.83 20.31 -12.70
CA ALA A 40 2.98 21.75 -12.83
C ALA A 40 1.68 22.41 -13.32
N GLU A 41 0.96 21.79 -14.23
CA GLU A 41 -0.32 22.27 -14.73
C GLU A 41 -1.39 22.26 -13.62
N TYR A 42 -1.46 21.18 -12.84
CA TYR A 42 -2.49 20.98 -11.83
C TYR A 42 -2.22 21.73 -10.52
N PHE A 43 -0.97 21.72 -10.03
CA PHE A 43 -0.58 22.28 -8.72
C PHE A 43 0.18 23.60 -8.82
N GLY A 44 0.55 24.06 -10.03
CA GLY A 44 1.34 25.26 -10.22
C GLY A 44 2.69 25.18 -9.48
N LYS A 45 3.05 26.23 -8.75
CA LYS A 45 4.32 26.28 -7.99
C LYS A 45 4.44 25.23 -6.90
N ALA A 46 3.34 24.71 -6.39
CA ALA A 46 3.35 23.64 -5.37
C ALA A 46 3.83 22.29 -5.93
N ALA A 47 3.83 22.12 -7.26
CA ALA A 47 4.33 20.91 -7.93
C ALA A 47 5.82 20.66 -7.68
N ASN A 48 6.61 21.69 -7.36
CA ASN A 48 8.06 21.57 -7.18
C ASN A 48 8.46 20.48 -6.16
N VAL A 49 7.63 20.23 -5.15
CA VAL A 49 7.92 19.19 -4.15
C VAL A 49 7.89 17.77 -4.70
N TYR A 50 7.26 17.56 -5.85
CA TYR A 50 7.08 16.23 -6.47
C TYR A 50 8.15 15.91 -7.53
N GLY A 51 9.05 16.85 -7.82
CA GLY A 51 10.13 16.66 -8.78
C GLY A 51 9.62 16.33 -10.18
N VAL A 52 10.22 15.30 -10.81
CA VAL A 52 9.95 14.92 -12.20
C VAL A 52 8.66 14.11 -12.41
N GLY A 53 8.03 13.67 -11.31
CA GLY A 53 6.79 12.90 -11.40
C GLY A 53 6.41 12.22 -10.09
N SER A 54 5.25 11.58 -10.12
CA SER A 54 4.74 10.83 -8.97
C SER A 54 3.87 9.66 -9.35
N PHE A 55 3.73 8.71 -8.42
CA PHE A 55 2.77 7.61 -8.44
C PHE A 55 1.87 7.70 -7.21
N GLU A 56 0.56 7.64 -7.41
CA GLU A 56 -0.40 7.59 -6.33
C GLU A 56 -0.61 6.16 -5.85
N LEU A 57 -0.64 5.97 -4.52
CA LEU A 57 -0.96 4.71 -3.88
C LEU A 57 -2.47 4.61 -3.59
N THR A 58 -2.99 3.39 -3.58
CA THR A 58 -4.38 3.07 -3.15
C THR A 58 -4.57 3.21 -1.62
N TYR A 59 -3.92 4.19 -1.00
CA TYR A 59 -4.13 4.53 0.42
C TYR A 59 -5.22 5.63 0.54
N PRO A 60 -6.16 5.53 1.49
CA PRO A 60 -6.44 4.38 2.32
C PRO A 60 -7.18 3.28 1.55
N ASN A 61 -6.78 2.03 1.75
CA ASN A 61 -7.50 0.89 1.18
C ASN A 61 -8.67 0.46 2.10
N TYR A 62 -9.44 -0.56 1.69
CA TYR A 62 -10.58 -1.06 2.45
C TYR A 62 -10.22 -1.48 3.88
N LEU A 63 -9.07 -2.13 4.08
CA LEU A 63 -8.64 -2.56 5.41
C LEU A 63 -8.30 -1.36 6.30
N ASP A 64 -7.62 -0.36 5.73
CA ASP A 64 -7.30 0.88 6.44
C ASP A 64 -8.56 1.58 6.95
N LEU A 65 -9.58 1.70 6.09
CA LEU A 65 -10.83 2.38 6.42
C LEU A 65 -11.69 1.58 7.41
N VAL A 66 -11.91 0.30 7.12
CA VAL A 66 -12.96 -0.50 7.79
C VAL A 66 -12.44 -1.21 9.02
N LEU A 67 -11.22 -1.77 8.97
CA LEU A 67 -10.65 -2.51 10.11
C LEU A 67 -9.83 -1.63 11.04
N TYR A 68 -9.11 -0.66 10.50
CA TYR A 68 -8.18 0.15 11.28
C TYR A 68 -8.69 1.56 11.56
N GLY A 69 -9.81 1.97 10.94
CA GLY A 69 -10.40 3.30 11.14
C GLY A 69 -9.47 4.43 10.74
N LYS A 70 -8.53 4.14 9.83
CA LYS A 70 -7.62 5.17 9.32
C LYS A 70 -8.38 6.17 8.46
N ASN A 71 -7.97 7.41 8.52
CA ASN A 71 -8.43 8.45 7.60
C ASN A 71 -7.23 9.23 7.07
N GLY A 72 -7.43 9.97 6.02
CA GLY A 72 -6.41 10.67 5.27
C GLY A 72 -6.30 10.09 3.86
N ASP A 73 -5.53 10.75 3.01
CA ASP A 73 -5.35 10.40 1.62
C ASP A 73 -3.97 10.85 1.10
N GLY A 74 -3.80 10.85 -0.21
CA GLY A 74 -2.69 11.54 -0.87
C GLY A 74 -1.31 11.00 -0.51
N ILE A 75 -1.16 9.70 -0.32
CA ILE A 75 0.16 9.06 -0.15
C ILE A 75 0.69 8.65 -1.52
N TRP A 76 1.81 9.27 -1.89
CA TRP A 76 2.43 9.12 -3.19
C TRP A 76 3.90 8.68 -3.05
N ILE A 77 4.43 8.05 -4.11
CA ILE A 77 5.87 7.95 -4.34
C ILE A 77 6.21 9.03 -5.35
N HIS A 78 7.18 9.90 -5.06
CA HIS A 78 7.50 11.02 -5.95
C HIS A 78 9.00 11.33 -5.96
N GLY A 79 9.44 12.01 -7.03
CA GLY A 79 10.76 12.59 -7.10
C GLY A 79 10.92 13.78 -6.15
N THR A 80 12.06 14.45 -6.21
CA THR A 80 12.30 15.71 -5.51
C THR A 80 13.17 16.62 -6.36
N SER A 81 12.84 17.91 -6.40
CA SER A 81 13.66 18.91 -7.08
C SER A 81 14.91 19.33 -6.29
N GLU A 82 15.02 18.94 -5.03
CA GLU A 82 16.09 19.32 -4.13
C GLU A 82 17.14 18.19 -4.03
N GLY A 83 17.74 17.73 -5.09
CA GLY A 83 18.84 16.77 -5.07
C GLY A 83 18.60 15.52 -4.20
N ASP A 84 18.73 15.66 -2.89
CA ASP A 84 18.48 14.59 -1.92
C ASP A 84 17.01 14.58 -1.44
N PRO A 85 16.44 13.38 -1.23
CA PRO A 85 15.10 13.26 -0.69
C PRO A 85 14.96 13.86 0.71
N VAL A 86 13.94 14.70 0.91
CA VAL A 86 13.63 15.32 2.20
C VAL A 86 12.43 14.67 2.87
N ALA A 87 12.40 14.69 4.20
CA ALA A 87 11.30 14.12 4.97
C ALA A 87 9.96 14.78 4.64
N THR A 88 8.94 13.99 4.35
CA THR A 88 7.65 14.39 3.81
C THR A 88 6.56 14.54 4.87
N ARG A 89 5.34 14.82 4.44
CA ARG A 89 4.15 14.78 5.31
C ARG A 89 3.46 13.41 5.32
N GLY A 90 4.08 12.39 4.70
CA GLY A 90 3.58 11.01 4.62
C GLY A 90 3.89 10.31 3.30
N CYS A 91 4.20 11.05 2.25
CA CYS A 91 4.64 10.50 0.97
C CYS A 91 6.02 9.81 1.08
N ILE A 92 6.38 9.06 0.07
CA ILE A 92 7.70 8.46 -0.10
C ILE A 92 8.43 9.28 -1.16
N SER A 93 9.52 9.94 -0.78
CA SER A 93 10.32 10.75 -1.69
C SER A 93 11.62 10.04 -2.04
N VAL A 94 11.97 10.04 -3.32
CA VAL A 94 13.24 9.54 -3.88
C VAL A 94 13.90 10.65 -4.70
N SER A 95 15.17 10.50 -5.06
CA SER A 95 15.80 11.44 -5.98
C SER A 95 15.11 11.39 -7.36
N ASN A 96 15.20 12.48 -8.14
CA ASN A 96 14.65 12.47 -9.51
C ASN A 96 15.26 11.40 -10.41
N PRO A 97 16.58 11.16 -10.42
CA PRO A 97 17.15 10.04 -11.17
C PRO A 97 16.61 8.68 -10.73
N ASP A 98 16.51 8.45 -9.41
CA ASP A 98 15.97 7.20 -8.86
C ASP A 98 14.48 7.02 -9.21
N PHE A 99 13.70 8.10 -9.24
CA PHE A 99 12.30 8.05 -9.67
C PHE A 99 12.17 7.62 -11.13
N LEU A 100 12.98 8.20 -12.02
CA LEU A 100 12.99 7.84 -13.44
C LEU A 100 13.42 6.38 -13.66
N GLU A 101 14.39 5.90 -12.91
CA GLU A 101 14.80 4.50 -12.96
C GLU A 101 13.72 3.57 -12.40
N LEU A 102 13.16 3.89 -11.22
CA LEU A 102 12.06 3.15 -10.61
C LEU A 102 10.86 3.03 -11.56
N SER A 103 10.53 4.10 -12.26
CA SER A 103 9.37 4.16 -13.16
C SER A 103 9.42 3.10 -14.28
N GLN A 104 10.61 2.65 -14.67
CA GLN A 104 10.78 1.60 -15.69
C GLN A 104 10.29 0.23 -15.22
N PHE A 105 10.16 0.02 -13.91
CA PHE A 105 9.70 -1.24 -13.31
C PHE A 105 8.24 -1.19 -12.86
N VAL A 106 7.58 -0.03 -13.02
CA VAL A 106 6.20 0.16 -12.56
C VAL A 106 5.21 -0.19 -13.67
N THR A 107 4.24 -1.03 -13.33
CA THR A 107 3.02 -1.25 -14.10
C THR A 107 1.84 -0.87 -13.23
N LEU A 108 1.11 0.19 -13.63
CA LEU A 108 -0.04 0.67 -12.87
C LEU A 108 -1.07 -0.43 -12.66
N ALA A 109 -1.72 -0.45 -11.53
CA ALA A 109 -2.67 -1.44 -11.05
C ALA A 109 -2.12 -2.88 -10.90
N SER A 110 -0.81 -3.09 -11.16
CA SER A 110 -0.17 -4.41 -11.04
C SER A 110 1.05 -4.41 -10.11
N THR A 111 1.74 -3.27 -9.97
CA THR A 111 2.90 -3.18 -9.08
C THR A 111 2.45 -2.94 -7.63
N PRO A 112 2.66 -3.91 -6.72
CA PRO A 112 2.37 -3.72 -5.31
C PRO A 112 3.47 -2.92 -4.62
N VAL A 113 3.08 -2.11 -3.64
CA VAL A 113 3.98 -1.38 -2.73
C VAL A 113 3.73 -1.87 -1.32
N ILE A 114 4.75 -2.47 -0.71
CA ILE A 114 4.69 -2.95 0.66
C ILE A 114 5.45 -1.94 1.54
N ILE A 115 4.73 -1.31 2.46
CA ILE A 115 5.30 -0.35 3.41
C ILE A 115 5.27 -0.97 4.80
N LYS A 116 6.46 -1.08 5.42
CA LYS A 116 6.64 -1.61 6.77
C LYS A 116 7.84 -0.95 7.45
N GLU A 117 7.82 -0.91 8.76
CA GLU A 117 8.97 -0.46 9.57
C GLU A 117 10.18 -1.36 9.36
N GLU A 118 9.94 -2.67 9.20
CA GLU A 118 10.98 -3.66 8.92
C GLU A 118 10.53 -4.60 7.79
N VAL A 119 11.38 -4.76 6.78
CA VAL A 119 11.17 -5.70 5.66
C VAL A 119 12.10 -6.88 5.82
N ARG A 120 11.54 -8.05 6.13
CA ARG A 120 12.27 -9.31 6.21
C ARG A 120 12.18 -10.06 4.88
N PHE A 121 13.34 -10.31 4.30
CA PHE A 121 13.46 -11.21 3.14
C PHE A 121 13.56 -12.65 3.62
N VAL A 122 12.76 -13.53 3.01
CA VAL A 122 12.77 -14.98 3.29
C VAL A 122 13.45 -15.72 2.15
N ASN A 123 14.02 -16.90 2.45
CA ASN A 123 14.60 -17.77 1.42
C ASN A 123 13.49 -18.46 0.59
N ALA A 124 13.88 -19.11 -0.50
CA ALA A 124 12.95 -19.77 -1.42
C ALA A 124 12.14 -20.89 -0.73
N GLN A 125 12.74 -21.62 0.20
CA GLN A 125 12.08 -22.70 0.93
C GLN A 125 10.97 -22.14 1.84
N GLU A 126 11.27 -21.14 2.66
CA GLU A 126 10.30 -20.48 3.53
C GLU A 126 9.15 -19.85 2.73
N ARG A 127 9.47 -19.20 1.59
CA ARG A 127 8.47 -18.65 0.69
C ARG A 127 7.54 -19.74 0.16
N ASN A 128 8.10 -20.86 -0.33
CA ASN A 128 7.33 -21.96 -0.88
C ASN A 128 6.44 -22.61 0.18
N GLN A 129 6.94 -22.80 1.41
CA GLN A 129 6.13 -23.31 2.52
C GLN A 129 4.93 -22.40 2.82
N LYS A 130 5.13 -21.08 2.91
CA LYS A 130 4.05 -20.12 3.13
C LYS A 130 3.04 -20.10 1.98
N GLN A 131 3.52 -20.20 0.74
CA GLN A 131 2.67 -20.27 -0.43
C GLN A 131 1.80 -21.53 -0.42
N GLN A 132 2.38 -22.70 -0.13
CA GLN A 132 1.62 -23.95 -0.03
C GLN A 132 0.58 -23.90 1.11
N ALA A 133 0.95 -23.36 2.25
CA ALA A 133 0.01 -23.19 3.37
C ALA A 133 -1.18 -22.29 2.99
N LEU A 134 -0.92 -21.19 2.27
CA LEU A 134 -1.98 -20.29 1.80
C LEU A 134 -2.89 -20.98 0.77
N LEU A 135 -2.31 -21.70 -0.20
CA LEU A 135 -3.09 -22.43 -1.20
C LEU A 135 -3.96 -23.52 -0.55
N ALA A 136 -3.41 -24.26 0.43
CA ALA A 136 -4.17 -25.24 1.20
C ALA A 136 -5.32 -24.60 1.98
N PHE A 137 -5.10 -23.45 2.60
CA PHE A 137 -6.16 -22.70 3.28
C PHE A 137 -7.28 -22.27 2.33
N VAL A 138 -6.93 -21.74 1.15
CA VAL A 138 -7.92 -21.34 0.13
C VAL A 138 -8.74 -22.54 -0.36
N GLU A 139 -8.10 -23.70 -0.56
CA GLU A 139 -8.77 -24.91 -0.98
C GLU A 139 -9.74 -25.44 0.10
N LEU A 140 -9.34 -25.39 1.38
CA LEU A 140 -10.22 -25.74 2.49
C LEU A 140 -11.42 -24.82 2.59
N TRP A 141 -11.20 -23.50 2.48
CA TRP A 141 -12.26 -22.50 2.45
C TRP A 141 -13.24 -22.75 1.30
N LYS A 142 -12.74 -23.05 0.09
CA LYS A 142 -13.55 -23.37 -1.07
C LYS A 142 -14.42 -24.61 -0.83
N ARG A 143 -13.84 -25.69 -0.28
CA ARG A 143 -14.59 -26.93 0.05
C ARG A 143 -15.66 -26.68 1.10
N ALA A 144 -15.38 -25.86 2.11
CA ALA A 144 -16.37 -25.49 3.10
C ALA A 144 -17.55 -24.73 2.46
N TRP A 145 -17.26 -23.83 1.52
CA TRP A 145 -18.32 -23.15 0.75
C TRP A 145 -19.15 -24.13 -0.10
N GLU A 146 -18.52 -25.14 -0.73
CA GLU A 146 -19.20 -26.10 -1.58
C GLU A 146 -19.96 -27.19 -0.79
N SER A 147 -19.78 -27.31 0.53
CA SER A 147 -20.34 -28.38 1.36
C SER A 147 -21.72 -28.11 1.94
N ASP A 148 -22.29 -26.92 1.74
CA ASP A 148 -23.51 -26.42 2.40
C ASP A 148 -23.43 -26.39 3.95
N ASP A 149 -22.26 -26.64 4.55
CA ASP A 149 -22.00 -26.50 5.97
C ASP A 149 -21.67 -25.04 6.31
N VAL A 150 -22.70 -24.29 6.62
CA VAL A 150 -22.61 -22.84 6.90
C VAL A 150 -21.71 -22.57 8.11
N GLU A 151 -21.78 -23.37 9.17
CA GLU A 151 -20.98 -23.18 10.38
C GLU A 151 -19.50 -23.38 10.09
N HIS A 152 -19.15 -24.43 9.37
CA HIS A 152 -17.77 -24.69 8.92
C HIS A 152 -17.28 -23.58 7.98
N TYR A 153 -18.08 -23.14 7.01
CA TYR A 153 -17.73 -22.02 6.13
C TYR A 153 -17.46 -20.75 6.89
N LEU A 154 -18.31 -20.38 7.84
CA LEU A 154 -18.14 -19.19 8.65
C LEU A 154 -16.90 -19.23 9.56
N SER A 155 -16.44 -20.42 9.92
CA SER A 155 -15.21 -20.58 10.74
C SER A 155 -13.95 -20.06 10.09
N PHE A 156 -13.93 -19.88 8.77
CA PHE A 156 -12.81 -19.30 8.02
C PHE A 156 -12.74 -17.77 8.12
N TYR A 157 -13.78 -17.13 8.65
CA TYR A 157 -13.86 -15.68 8.72
C TYR A 157 -13.53 -15.14 10.11
N SER A 158 -12.82 -14.04 10.15
CA SER A 158 -12.52 -13.34 11.40
C SER A 158 -13.79 -12.65 11.95
N GLU A 159 -13.92 -12.58 13.27
CA GLU A 159 -14.95 -11.76 13.91
C GLU A 159 -14.88 -10.27 13.53
N LYS A 160 -13.73 -9.82 13.05
CA LYS A 160 -13.53 -8.47 12.50
C LYS A 160 -13.99 -8.33 11.05
N PHE A 161 -14.46 -9.40 10.42
CA PHE A 161 -14.94 -9.34 9.05
C PHE A 161 -16.06 -8.31 8.88
N ARG A 162 -16.01 -7.56 7.76
CA ARG A 162 -16.99 -6.55 7.37
C ARG A 162 -17.24 -6.69 5.87
N THR A 163 -18.47 -6.54 5.46
CA THR A 163 -18.85 -6.53 4.03
C THR A 163 -20.12 -5.71 3.82
N GLY A 164 -20.14 -4.86 2.80
CA GLY A 164 -21.35 -4.13 2.39
C GLY A 164 -22.06 -3.37 3.52
N GLY A 165 -21.33 -2.89 4.53
CA GLY A 165 -21.90 -2.24 5.71
C GLY A 165 -22.29 -3.21 6.84
N SER A 166 -22.21 -4.52 6.62
CA SER A 166 -22.51 -5.54 7.64
C SER A 166 -21.27 -5.94 8.44
N THR A 167 -21.50 -6.26 9.71
CA THR A 167 -20.50 -6.91 10.56
C THR A 167 -20.52 -8.42 10.38
N TYR A 168 -19.49 -9.15 10.88
CA TYR A 168 -19.52 -10.61 10.91
C TYR A 168 -20.85 -11.15 11.51
N LYS A 169 -21.27 -10.62 12.67
CA LYS A 169 -22.50 -11.06 13.36
C LYS A 169 -23.80 -10.80 12.61
N SER A 170 -23.85 -9.78 11.75
CA SER A 170 -25.05 -9.46 10.99
C SER A 170 -25.05 -10.08 9.59
N TRP A 171 -23.90 -10.62 9.18
CA TRP A 171 -23.72 -11.29 7.89
C TRP A 171 -23.81 -12.82 8.03
N ALA A 172 -23.30 -13.38 9.11
CA ALA A 172 -23.38 -14.79 9.47
C ALA A 172 -24.79 -15.15 9.99
#